data_ba12f48fafe139e0e09615b060884b01
#
_entry.id   ba12f48fafe139e0e09615b060884b01
#
_cell.length_a   1.000
_cell.length_b   1.000
_cell.length_c   1.000
_cell.angle_alpha   90.00
_cell.angle_beta   90.00
_cell.angle_gamma   90.00
#
_symmetry.space_group_name_H-M   'P 1'
#
loop_
_entity.id
_entity.type
_entity.pdbx_description
1 polymer ?
#
loop_
_entity_poly.entity_id
_entity_poly.type
_entity_poly.pdbx_seq_one_letter_code
_entity_poly.pdbx_strand_id
1 'polypeptide(L)'
;MFGPAILVNPVLEQGARQRTVYLPDSPDWYDFWTGASVQGSREFQADAPLDRMPLYIRAGSILPLGPEIEYAEQKPEDPIELRIYPGADGRFQLYGDEGDNYDYEKSEHSLIPITWSQADKTLFIGARVGSYPGMPSSITFHIVWVREGHGTGEAVESSPDRVIEYTGSTLTIRQP
;
A
#
# COMPACT_ATOMS: atom_id res chain seq x y z
N MET A 1 -12.63 -6.46 5.88
CA MET A 1 -11.77 -5.76 4.88
C MET A 1 -11.51 -4.35 5.37
N PHE A 2 -10.29 -3.89 5.24
CA PHE A 2 -9.93 -2.49 5.37
C PHE A 2 -9.68 -1.94 3.97
N GLY A 3 -10.57 -1.09 3.49
CA GLY A 3 -10.63 -0.74 2.06
C GLY A 3 -10.79 -1.97 1.15
N PRO A 4 -10.46 -1.86 -0.13
CA PRO A 4 -10.58 -2.96 -1.10
C PRO A 4 -9.39 -3.94 -1.07
N ALA A 5 -8.29 -3.58 -0.38
CA ALA A 5 -7.00 -4.25 -0.49
C ALA A 5 -6.68 -5.20 0.66
N ILE A 6 -7.07 -4.87 1.91
CA ILE A 6 -6.56 -5.55 3.11
C ILE A 6 -7.64 -6.38 3.77
N LEU A 7 -7.42 -7.67 3.90
CA LEU A 7 -8.23 -8.57 4.70
C LEU A 7 -7.64 -8.65 6.11
N VAL A 8 -8.42 -8.17 7.08
CA VAL A 8 -8.01 -8.09 8.49
C VAL A 8 -8.71 -9.20 9.28
N ASN A 9 -7.95 -10.00 10.02
CA ASN A 9 -8.45 -11.14 10.77
C ASN A 9 -8.12 -11.02 12.26
N PRO A 10 -8.88 -10.22 13.04
CA PRO A 10 -8.61 -10.04 14.46
C PRO A 10 -8.82 -11.33 15.25
N VAL A 11 -8.00 -11.58 16.26
CA VAL A 11 -8.17 -12.69 17.19
C VAL A 11 -9.23 -12.31 18.22
N LEU A 12 -10.31 -13.10 18.32
CA LEU A 12 -11.47 -12.81 19.16
C LEU A 12 -11.55 -13.68 20.41
N GLU A 13 -10.74 -14.74 20.49
CA GLU A 13 -10.72 -15.67 21.60
C GLU A 13 -9.52 -15.44 22.50
N GLN A 14 -9.74 -15.36 23.80
CA GLN A 14 -8.68 -15.14 24.77
C GLN A 14 -7.66 -16.29 24.71
N GLY A 15 -6.40 -15.95 24.58
CA GLY A 15 -5.28 -16.91 24.58
C GLY A 15 -5.07 -17.64 23.25
N ALA A 16 -5.91 -17.43 22.24
CA ALA A 16 -5.69 -18.02 20.93
C ALA A 16 -4.37 -17.54 20.32
N ARG A 17 -3.69 -18.43 19.62
CA ARG A 17 -2.44 -18.19 18.89
C ARG A 17 -2.55 -18.58 17.41
N GLN A 18 -3.73 -18.97 17.01
CA GLN A 18 -4.10 -19.27 15.63
C GLN A 18 -5.51 -18.79 15.39
N ARG A 19 -5.82 -18.52 14.14
CA ARG A 19 -7.15 -18.15 13.69
C ARG A 19 -7.49 -18.81 12.36
N THR A 20 -8.71 -19.30 12.23
CA THR A 20 -9.24 -19.70 10.92
C THR A 20 -9.44 -18.48 10.04
N VAL A 21 -8.84 -18.47 8.88
CA VAL A 21 -8.93 -17.43 7.87
C VAL A 21 -9.53 -18.01 6.61
N TYR A 22 -10.52 -17.34 6.05
CA TYR A 22 -11.05 -17.60 4.72
C TYR A 22 -10.59 -16.50 3.77
N LEU A 23 -9.84 -16.86 2.73
CA LEU A 23 -9.49 -15.95 1.63
C LEU A 23 -10.53 -16.08 0.53
N PRO A 24 -11.26 -15.00 0.19
CA PRO A 24 -12.24 -14.99 -0.90
C PRO A 24 -11.64 -15.38 -2.25
N ASP A 25 -12.53 -15.81 -3.18
CA ASP A 25 -12.16 -16.02 -4.57
C ASP A 25 -11.71 -14.70 -5.20
N SER A 26 -10.49 -14.70 -5.66
CA SER A 26 -9.83 -13.53 -6.23
C SER A 26 -8.51 -13.98 -6.87
N PRO A 27 -7.81 -13.10 -7.59
CA PRO A 27 -6.38 -13.29 -7.74
C PRO A 27 -5.74 -13.59 -6.38
N ASP A 28 -4.57 -14.19 -6.38
CA ASP A 28 -3.87 -14.58 -5.16
C ASP A 28 -3.83 -13.47 -4.10
N TRP A 29 -3.57 -13.86 -2.87
CA TRP A 29 -3.38 -12.99 -1.73
C TRP A 29 -1.93 -13.05 -1.28
N TYR A 30 -1.47 -12.04 -0.58
CA TYR A 30 -0.15 -11.99 0.04
C TYR A 30 -0.30 -11.90 1.55
N ASP A 31 0.40 -12.77 2.27
CA ASP A 31 0.58 -12.58 3.70
C ASP A 31 1.40 -11.29 3.93
N PHE A 32 0.83 -10.36 4.68
CA PHE A 32 1.45 -9.04 4.90
C PHE A 32 2.78 -9.12 5.64
N TRP A 33 2.92 -10.12 6.53
CA TRP A 33 4.09 -10.25 7.39
C TRP A 33 5.25 -10.96 6.72
N THR A 34 4.98 -11.82 5.77
CA THR A 34 6.00 -12.65 5.11
C THR A 34 6.19 -12.35 3.63
N GLY A 35 5.20 -11.72 2.98
CA GLY A 35 5.21 -11.52 1.52
C GLY A 35 4.91 -12.79 0.71
N ALA A 36 4.63 -13.89 1.39
CA ALA A 36 4.29 -15.15 0.72
C ALA A 36 2.94 -15.04 0.00
N SER A 37 2.89 -15.54 -1.24
CA SER A 37 1.64 -15.63 -1.99
C SER A 37 0.79 -16.80 -1.48
N VAL A 38 -0.51 -16.54 -1.30
CA VAL A 38 -1.50 -17.49 -0.82
C VAL A 38 -2.69 -17.51 -1.75
N GLN A 39 -3.02 -18.70 -2.27
CA GLN A 39 -4.15 -18.86 -3.19
C GLN A 39 -5.48 -18.51 -2.50
N GLY A 40 -6.37 -17.82 -3.22
CA GLY A 40 -7.74 -17.54 -2.80
C GLY A 40 -8.66 -18.76 -2.78
N SER A 41 -9.94 -18.57 -2.46
CA SER A 41 -10.97 -19.61 -2.35
C SER A 41 -10.63 -20.74 -1.36
N ARG A 42 -9.96 -20.42 -0.26
CA ARG A 42 -9.56 -21.43 0.73
C ARG A 42 -9.72 -20.95 2.16
N GLU A 43 -9.94 -21.92 3.03
CA GLU A 43 -9.88 -21.73 4.47
C GLU A 43 -8.66 -22.47 5.04
N PHE A 44 -7.99 -21.87 6.02
CA PHE A 44 -6.84 -22.44 6.69
C PHE A 44 -6.61 -21.82 8.07
N GLN A 45 -5.78 -22.47 8.88
CA GLN A 45 -5.32 -21.92 10.15
C GLN A 45 -4.12 -21.00 9.92
N ALA A 46 -4.25 -19.74 10.28
CA ALA A 46 -3.16 -18.78 10.27
C ALA A 46 -2.61 -18.60 11.68
N ASP A 47 -1.30 -18.54 11.81
CA ASP A 47 -0.65 -18.20 13.07
C ASP A 47 -0.96 -16.77 13.49
N ALA A 48 -1.26 -16.58 14.76
CA ALA A 48 -1.60 -15.30 15.37
C ALA A 48 -0.86 -15.13 16.70
N PRO A 49 0.46 -14.91 16.69
CA PRO A 49 1.20 -14.59 17.89
C PRO A 49 0.70 -13.27 18.50
N LEU A 50 1.10 -12.93 19.72
CA LEU A 50 0.56 -11.76 20.44
C LEU A 50 0.88 -10.42 19.76
N ASP A 51 1.97 -10.36 19.05
CA ASP A 51 2.50 -9.18 18.37
C ASP A 51 2.00 -9.03 16.94
N ARG A 52 1.23 -10.01 16.42
CA ARG A 52 0.80 -10.01 15.02
C ARG A 52 -0.64 -10.49 14.85
N MET A 53 -1.40 -9.73 14.11
CA MET A 53 -2.72 -10.12 13.63
C MET A 53 -2.60 -10.61 12.19
N PRO A 54 -3.22 -11.74 11.79
CA PRO A 54 -3.18 -12.18 10.40
C PRO A 54 -3.80 -11.14 9.46
N LEU A 55 -2.98 -10.65 8.54
CA LEU A 55 -3.33 -9.66 7.52
C LEU A 55 -2.97 -10.21 6.14
N TYR A 56 -3.88 -10.08 5.20
CA TYR A 56 -3.65 -10.50 3.81
C TYR A 56 -3.97 -9.37 2.84
N ILE A 57 -3.09 -9.18 1.88
CA ILE A 57 -3.23 -8.14 0.85
C ILE A 57 -3.59 -8.81 -0.47
N ARG A 58 -4.62 -8.30 -1.12
CA ARG A 58 -5.07 -8.81 -2.41
C ARG A 58 -4.04 -8.52 -3.50
N ALA A 59 -3.75 -9.50 -4.36
CA ALA A 59 -2.94 -9.25 -5.56
C ALA A 59 -3.56 -8.16 -6.44
N GLY A 60 -2.75 -7.35 -7.08
CA GLY A 60 -3.13 -6.13 -7.79
C GLY A 60 -3.24 -4.90 -6.88
N SER A 61 -3.09 -5.03 -5.56
CA SER A 61 -3.12 -3.86 -4.68
C SER A 61 -1.85 -3.01 -4.80
N ILE A 62 -2.04 -1.70 -4.65
CA ILE A 62 -0.99 -0.73 -4.45
C ILE A 62 -1.23 -0.14 -3.08
N LEU A 63 -0.30 -0.34 -2.16
CA LEU A 63 -0.40 0.10 -0.77
C LEU A 63 0.65 1.18 -0.49
N PRO A 64 0.26 2.44 -0.30
CA PRO A 64 1.20 3.47 0.15
C PRO A 64 1.41 3.36 1.66
N LEU A 65 2.66 3.49 2.09
CA LEU A 65 3.06 3.65 3.48
C LEU A 65 3.85 4.94 3.61
N GLY A 66 3.46 5.78 4.56
CA GLY A 66 4.23 6.97 4.94
C GLY A 66 5.44 6.60 5.80
N PRO A 67 6.30 7.58 6.08
CA PRO A 67 7.37 7.41 7.07
C PRO A 67 6.79 7.15 8.46
N GLU A 68 7.62 6.63 9.35
CA GLU A 68 7.28 6.51 10.77
C GLU A 68 7.16 7.90 11.39
N ILE A 69 5.99 8.22 11.94
CA ILE A 69 5.66 9.52 12.52
C ILE A 69 5.04 9.34 13.91
N GLU A 70 5.27 10.29 14.81
CA GLU A 70 4.71 10.28 16.16
C GLU A 70 3.28 10.83 16.23
N TYR A 71 2.91 11.71 15.27
CA TYR A 71 1.57 12.29 15.16
C TYR A 71 1.24 12.64 13.70
N ALA A 72 -0.05 12.67 13.36
CA ALA A 72 -0.56 12.68 11.98
C ALA A 72 -0.05 13.84 11.10
N GLU A 73 0.29 14.99 11.69
CA GLU A 73 0.77 16.17 10.96
C GLU A 73 2.28 16.37 11.04
N GLN A 74 3.00 15.37 11.52
CA GLN A 74 4.45 15.44 11.58
C GLN A 74 5.04 15.48 10.16
N LYS A 75 5.86 16.48 9.90
CA LYS A 75 6.61 16.66 8.64
C LYS A 75 8.07 16.20 8.82
N PRO A 76 8.72 15.71 7.78
CA PRO A 76 8.20 15.50 6.42
C PRO A 76 7.34 14.23 6.30
N GLU A 77 6.36 14.25 5.38
CA GLU A 77 5.58 13.09 4.98
C GLU A 77 6.28 12.25 3.89
N ASP A 78 7.55 12.45 3.68
CA ASP A 78 8.40 11.94 2.61
C ASP A 78 9.58 11.16 3.21
N PRO A 79 9.96 10.00 2.68
CA PRO A 79 9.45 9.35 1.48
C PRO A 79 8.12 8.59 1.69
N ILE A 80 7.37 8.38 0.61
CA ILE A 80 6.23 7.47 0.57
C ILE A 80 6.67 6.16 -0.08
N GLU A 81 6.53 5.05 0.62
CA GLU A 81 6.76 3.73 0.06
C GLU A 81 5.48 3.24 -0.65
N LEU A 82 5.60 2.88 -1.93
CA LEU A 82 4.55 2.25 -2.71
C LEU A 82 4.83 0.75 -2.83
N ARG A 83 4.09 -0.07 -2.08
CA ARG A 83 4.12 -1.52 -2.20
C ARG A 83 3.16 -1.99 -3.27
N ILE A 84 3.69 -2.59 -4.30
CA ILE A 84 2.93 -3.22 -5.38
C ILE A 84 2.86 -4.72 -5.10
N TYR A 85 1.64 -5.28 -5.08
CA TYR A 85 1.37 -6.69 -4.90
C TYR A 85 1.02 -7.31 -6.27
N PRO A 86 1.99 -7.93 -6.98
CA PRO A 86 1.75 -8.46 -8.33
C PRO A 86 0.66 -9.53 -8.38
N GLY A 87 0.31 -10.02 -9.57
CA GLY A 87 -0.67 -11.10 -9.78
C GLY A 87 -1.98 -10.66 -10.41
N ALA A 88 -2.32 -9.38 -10.35
CA ALA A 88 -3.44 -8.77 -11.07
C ALA A 88 -3.15 -7.30 -11.38
N ASP A 89 -3.96 -6.69 -12.26
CA ASP A 89 -3.93 -5.25 -12.48
C ASP A 89 -4.41 -4.51 -11.24
N GLY A 90 -3.84 -3.34 -11.00
CA GLY A 90 -4.12 -2.54 -9.83
C GLY A 90 -4.27 -1.06 -10.12
N ARG A 91 -5.00 -0.39 -9.21
CA ARG A 91 -5.14 1.07 -9.24
C ARG A 91 -5.25 1.60 -7.82
N PHE A 92 -4.67 2.76 -7.62
CA PHE A 92 -4.78 3.54 -6.40
C PHE A 92 -4.84 5.02 -6.75
N GLN A 93 -5.45 5.83 -5.91
CA GLN A 93 -5.45 7.28 -6.05
C GLN A 93 -4.89 7.87 -4.77
N LEU A 94 -3.69 8.43 -4.87
CA LEU A 94 -3.07 9.11 -3.74
C LEU A 94 -3.70 10.50 -3.61
N TYR A 95 -4.28 10.75 -2.47
CA TYR A 95 -4.94 12.00 -2.10
C TYR A 95 -4.03 12.81 -1.19
N GLY A 96 -4.06 14.12 -1.31
CA GLY A 96 -3.39 15.05 -0.40
C GLY A 96 -4.14 16.36 -0.29
N ASP A 97 -4.18 16.90 0.92
CA ASP A 97 -4.74 18.22 1.26
C ASP A 97 -3.95 18.86 2.42
N GLU A 98 -4.45 19.94 3.01
CA GLU A 98 -3.81 20.62 4.16
C GLU A 98 -3.93 19.85 5.49
N GLY A 99 -4.86 18.90 5.61
CA GLY A 99 -5.04 18.00 6.75
C GLY A 99 -6.08 18.41 7.78
N ASP A 100 -6.10 19.64 8.25
CA ASP A 100 -6.87 20.06 9.44
C ASP A 100 -8.04 21.02 9.18
N ASN A 101 -8.43 21.23 7.92
CA ASN A 101 -9.51 22.13 7.54
C ASN A 101 -10.51 21.47 6.57
N TYR A 102 -11.53 22.23 6.12
CA TYR A 102 -12.55 21.80 5.16
C TYR A 102 -12.35 22.40 3.76
N ASP A 103 -11.17 22.91 3.44
CA ASP A 103 -10.92 23.56 2.16
C ASP A 103 -10.88 22.56 0.99
N TYR A 104 -10.72 21.26 1.28
CA TYR A 104 -10.94 20.20 0.31
C TYR A 104 -12.34 20.22 -0.33
N GLU A 105 -13.38 20.70 0.40
CA GLU A 105 -14.73 20.90 -0.16
C GLU A 105 -14.78 22.01 -1.22
N LYS A 106 -13.80 22.91 -1.20
CA LYS A 106 -13.60 23.98 -2.19
C LYS A 106 -12.63 23.56 -3.30
N SER A 107 -12.32 22.27 -3.40
CA SER A 107 -11.37 21.70 -4.35
C SER A 107 -9.89 21.98 -4.06
N GLU A 108 -9.55 22.39 -2.84
CA GLU A 108 -8.16 22.56 -2.39
C GLU A 108 -7.56 21.21 -1.94
N HIS A 109 -7.35 20.35 -2.91
CA HIS A 109 -6.73 19.04 -2.73
C HIS A 109 -5.98 18.62 -3.99
N SER A 110 -5.15 17.61 -3.89
CA SER A 110 -4.47 17.01 -5.03
C SER A 110 -4.73 15.51 -5.13
N LEU A 111 -4.71 15.00 -6.34
CA LEU A 111 -4.92 13.61 -6.67
C LEU A 111 -3.81 13.12 -7.60
N ILE A 112 -3.19 11.99 -7.29
CA ILE A 112 -2.20 11.33 -8.14
C ILE A 112 -2.73 9.93 -8.45
N PRO A 113 -3.16 9.67 -9.70
CA PRO A 113 -3.59 8.33 -10.09
C PRO A 113 -2.38 7.42 -10.27
N ILE A 114 -2.44 6.23 -9.68
CA ILE A 114 -1.38 5.22 -9.74
C ILE A 114 -2.01 3.93 -10.26
N THR A 115 -1.41 3.32 -11.29
CA THR A 115 -1.89 2.06 -11.86
C THR A 115 -0.75 1.06 -12.06
N TRP A 116 -1.04 -0.21 -11.86
CA TRP A 116 -0.17 -1.33 -12.13
C TRP A 116 -0.77 -2.20 -13.23
N SER A 117 -0.01 -2.43 -14.31
CA SER A 117 -0.33 -3.40 -15.35
C SER A 117 0.43 -4.70 -15.08
N GLN A 118 -0.30 -5.75 -14.76
CA GLN A 118 0.29 -7.07 -14.54
C GLN A 118 0.84 -7.67 -15.82
N ALA A 119 0.19 -7.42 -16.95
CA ALA A 119 0.62 -7.94 -18.25
C ALA A 119 1.94 -7.31 -18.71
N ASP A 120 2.07 -6.00 -18.55
CA ASP A 120 3.25 -5.23 -19.01
C ASP A 120 4.34 -5.13 -17.93
N LYS A 121 4.06 -5.61 -16.71
CA LYS A 121 4.95 -5.45 -15.54
C LYS A 121 5.36 -3.98 -15.34
N THR A 122 4.38 -3.08 -15.43
CA THR A 122 4.63 -1.64 -15.46
C THR A 122 3.76 -0.91 -14.45
N LEU A 123 4.40 -0.09 -13.62
CA LEU A 123 3.78 0.87 -12.74
C LEU A 123 3.73 2.22 -13.46
N PHE A 124 2.54 2.80 -13.52
CA PHE A 124 2.29 4.12 -14.07
C PHE A 124 1.84 5.04 -12.95
N ILE A 125 2.55 6.14 -12.75
CA ILE A 125 2.18 7.24 -11.86
C ILE A 125 1.74 8.39 -12.75
N GLY A 126 0.47 8.75 -12.71
CA GLY A 126 -0.11 9.78 -13.56
C GLY A 126 0.28 11.20 -13.15
N ALA A 127 -0.10 12.18 -13.96
CA ALA A 127 0.07 13.57 -13.61
C ALA A 127 -0.76 13.93 -12.37
N ARG A 128 -0.20 14.75 -11.48
CA ARG A 128 -0.92 15.30 -10.32
C ARG A 128 -1.99 16.29 -10.79
N VAL A 129 -3.19 16.14 -10.28
CA VAL A 129 -4.33 17.01 -10.56
C VAL A 129 -4.74 17.73 -9.29
N GLY A 130 -4.99 19.03 -9.37
CA GLY A 130 -5.35 19.87 -8.23
C GLY A 130 -4.15 20.42 -7.48
N SER A 131 -4.42 21.25 -6.49
CA SER A 131 -3.42 21.88 -5.64
C SER A 131 -4.05 22.35 -4.34
N TYR A 132 -3.23 22.57 -3.33
CA TYR A 132 -3.62 23.16 -2.03
C TYR A 132 -2.45 23.95 -1.45
N PRO A 133 -2.70 24.89 -0.53
CA PRO A 133 -1.64 25.65 0.14
C PRO A 133 -0.67 24.72 0.87
N GLY A 134 0.61 24.98 0.75
CA GLY A 134 1.66 24.15 1.38
C GLY A 134 1.95 22.81 0.68
N MET A 135 1.31 22.53 -0.45
CA MET A 135 1.56 21.28 -1.21
C MET A 135 3.03 21.13 -1.58
N PRO A 136 3.66 19.98 -1.30
CA PRO A 136 5.05 19.74 -1.66
C PRO A 136 5.26 19.79 -3.19
N SER A 137 6.35 20.43 -3.62
CA SER A 137 6.71 20.52 -5.05
C SER A 137 7.12 19.17 -5.62
N SER A 138 7.76 18.32 -4.80
CA SER A 138 8.16 16.95 -5.17
C SER A 138 7.81 15.97 -4.04
N ILE A 139 7.69 14.69 -4.39
CA ILE A 139 7.49 13.56 -3.50
C ILE A 139 8.51 12.49 -3.87
N THR A 140 9.20 11.94 -2.88
CA THR A 140 10.07 10.79 -3.10
C THR A 140 9.26 9.51 -2.94
N PHE A 141 9.14 8.73 -4.01
CA PHE A 141 8.54 7.41 -3.95
C PHE A 141 9.60 6.31 -3.84
N HIS A 142 9.49 5.48 -2.83
CA HIS A 142 10.18 4.19 -2.72
C HIS A 142 9.26 3.11 -3.31
N ILE A 143 9.64 2.55 -4.46
CA ILE A 143 8.83 1.51 -5.13
C ILE A 143 9.32 0.15 -4.69
N VAL A 144 8.39 -0.68 -4.20
CA VAL A 144 8.67 -2.03 -3.72
C VAL A 144 7.69 -3.01 -4.37
N TRP A 145 8.21 -3.96 -5.17
CA TRP A 145 7.41 -5.09 -5.65
C TRP A 145 7.48 -6.21 -4.62
N VAL A 146 6.36 -6.42 -3.93
CA VAL A 146 6.28 -7.37 -2.83
C VAL A 146 6.51 -8.79 -3.28
N ARG A 147 7.33 -9.51 -2.51
CA ARG A 147 7.63 -10.93 -2.63
C ARG A 147 8.03 -11.47 -1.27
N GLU A 148 8.18 -12.78 -1.15
CA GLU A 148 8.60 -13.41 0.10
C GLU A 148 9.90 -12.79 0.65
N GLY A 149 9.84 -12.30 1.89
CA GLY A 149 10.93 -11.63 2.59
C GLY A 149 11.30 -10.22 2.09
N HIS A 150 10.46 -9.59 1.24
CA HIS A 150 10.71 -8.24 0.74
C HIS A 150 9.43 -7.42 0.67
N GLY A 151 9.47 -6.20 1.21
CA GLY A 151 8.30 -5.32 1.32
C GLY A 151 7.25 -5.85 2.30
N THR A 152 7.67 -6.36 3.45
CA THR A 152 6.84 -7.09 4.40
C THR A 152 6.71 -6.37 5.73
N GLY A 153 5.62 -6.63 6.45
CA GLY A 153 5.38 -6.05 7.77
C GLY A 153 5.15 -4.53 7.73
N GLU A 154 5.26 -3.89 8.87
CA GLU A 154 4.98 -2.44 9.04
C GLU A 154 6.20 -1.55 8.76
N ALA A 155 7.40 -2.08 8.92
CA ALA A 155 8.60 -1.30 8.65
C ALA A 155 8.77 -1.01 7.16
N VAL A 156 9.23 0.19 6.83
CA VAL A 156 9.60 0.54 5.46
C VAL A 156 10.74 -0.35 4.95
N GLU A 157 10.72 -0.68 3.67
CA GLU A 157 11.75 -1.53 3.08
C GLU A 157 13.09 -0.78 3.00
N SER A 158 14.11 -1.35 3.62
CA SER A 158 15.44 -0.75 3.69
C SER A 158 16.17 -0.67 2.33
N SER A 159 15.74 -1.50 1.39
CA SER A 159 16.32 -1.60 0.05
C SER A 159 15.23 -1.62 -1.01
N PRO A 160 14.55 -0.48 -1.26
CA PRO A 160 13.48 -0.42 -2.25
C PRO A 160 14.00 -0.75 -3.65
N ASP A 161 13.16 -1.37 -4.47
CA ASP A 161 13.54 -1.75 -5.83
C ASP A 161 13.83 -0.54 -6.73
N ARG A 162 13.17 0.61 -6.45
CA ARG A 162 13.45 1.92 -7.10
C ARG A 162 13.20 3.06 -6.13
N VAL A 163 13.98 4.12 -6.28
CA VAL A 163 13.75 5.43 -5.64
C VAL A 163 13.52 6.45 -6.74
N ILE A 164 12.44 7.21 -6.65
CA ILE A 164 12.00 8.11 -7.72
C ILE A 164 11.57 9.44 -7.10
N GLU A 165 12.07 10.53 -7.64
CA GLU A 165 11.56 11.87 -7.37
C GLU A 165 10.40 12.18 -8.34
N TYR A 166 9.22 12.41 -7.80
CA TYR A 166 8.01 12.75 -8.54
C TYR A 166 7.70 14.24 -8.37
N THR A 167 7.65 14.97 -9.47
CA THR A 167 7.44 16.44 -9.52
C THR A 167 6.08 16.83 -10.09
N GLY A 168 5.13 15.90 -10.11
CA GLY A 168 3.77 16.15 -10.63
C GLY A 168 3.55 15.69 -12.08
N SER A 169 4.61 15.32 -12.81
CA SER A 169 4.50 14.81 -14.17
C SER A 169 4.38 13.29 -14.22
N THR A 170 3.78 12.76 -15.29
CA THR A 170 3.62 11.32 -15.50
C THR A 170 4.94 10.56 -15.54
N LEU A 171 4.99 9.42 -14.86
CA LEU A 171 6.13 8.51 -14.83
C LEU A 171 5.68 7.09 -15.19
N THR A 172 6.58 6.36 -15.84
CA THR A 172 6.38 4.95 -16.19
C THR A 172 7.59 4.14 -15.70
N ILE A 173 7.35 3.17 -14.83
CA ILE A 173 8.39 2.40 -14.15
C ILE A 173 8.15 0.91 -14.43
N ARG A 174 9.15 0.24 -15.02
CA ARG A 174 9.09 -1.20 -15.23
C ARG A 174 9.66 -1.95 -14.04
N GLN A 175 9.00 -3.05 -13.70
CA GLN A 175 9.53 -4.02 -12.75
C GLN A 175 10.87 -4.58 -13.29
N PRO A 176 11.90 -4.69 -12.46
CA PRO A 176 13.21 -5.23 -12.86
C PRO A 176 13.13 -6.69 -13.31
#